data_779d1263b31fb2563eba76e0166917b6
#
_entry.id   779d1263b31fb2563eba76e0166917b6
#
_cell.length_a   1.000
_cell.length_b   1.000
_cell.length_c   1.000
_cell.angle_alpha   90.00
_cell.angle_beta   90.00
_cell.angle_gamma   90.00
#
_symmetry.space_group_name_H-M   'P 1'
#
loop_
_entity.id
_entity.type
_entity.pdbx_description
1 polymer ?
#
loop_
_entity_poly.entity_id
_entity_poly.type
_entity_poly.pdbx_seq_one_letter_code
_entity_poly.pdbx_strand_id
1 'polypeptide(L)'
;TVAQLRQQPSELANLPDQAIDMFTERGFVLANRIARAYASADAVPAAFRSHVLKKSRDGDVWVENPSAIGNCLVAIETARAVGMSITAVMQNANVIEGRLSWSAQFVIAAINASGRFHPLRFDIKKRGPIVAKYREKQGWNKAKGGFDFQDVEVKIDDEVCVAWTLPKGAPIPPNIYTLDQARAANLPVIESAPVSMKLAVEEGWYGKSGSKWQTEMKALMLQYRAGSFFGR
;
A
#
# COMPACT_ATOMS: atom_id res chain seq x y z
N THR A 1 27.68 -4.96 31.68
CA THR A 1 26.58 -4.28 32.40
C THR A 1 26.11 -3.07 31.61
N VAL A 2 24.88 -2.59 31.80
CA VAL A 2 24.29 -1.39 31.16
C VAL A 2 25.22 -0.15 31.33
N ALA A 3 25.98 -0.07 32.39
CA ALA A 3 26.97 0.98 32.61
C ALA A 3 28.15 0.92 31.63
N GLN A 4 28.56 -0.27 31.19
CA GLN A 4 29.65 -0.45 30.22
C GLN A 4 29.18 -0.12 28.79
N LEU A 5 27.89 -0.34 28.47
CA LEU A 5 27.29 0.07 27.20
C LEU A 5 27.14 1.59 27.05
N ARG A 6 27.07 2.32 28.19
CA ARG A 6 27.04 3.79 28.23
C ARG A 6 28.41 4.44 28.11
N GLN A 7 29.50 3.69 28.24
CA GLN A 7 30.89 4.15 28.16
C GLN A 7 31.54 3.87 26.80
N GLN A 8 30.77 3.52 25.76
CA GLN A 8 31.34 3.48 24.41
C GLN A 8 31.74 4.88 23.96
N PRO A 9 32.98 5.02 23.48
CA PRO A 9 33.57 6.32 23.28
C PRO A 9 32.83 7.16 22.24
N SER A 10 32.88 8.46 22.45
CA SER A 10 32.42 9.55 21.61
C SER A 10 32.91 9.56 20.15
N GLU A 11 33.72 8.58 19.74
CA GLU A 11 34.16 8.46 18.34
C GLU A 11 33.01 8.21 17.36
N LEU A 12 31.91 7.56 17.81
CA LEU A 12 30.70 7.39 16.98
C LEU A 12 29.88 8.68 16.89
N ALA A 13 29.98 9.58 17.87
CA ALA A 13 29.27 10.86 17.86
C ALA A 13 29.89 11.89 16.91
N ASN A 14 31.13 11.68 16.46
CA ASN A 14 31.84 12.54 15.52
C ASN A 14 31.85 12.04 14.08
N LEU A 15 31.15 10.93 13.78
CA LEU A 15 30.96 10.53 12.40
C LEU A 15 29.90 11.45 11.78
N PRO A 16 30.23 12.17 10.70
CA PRO A 16 29.24 12.98 10.04
C PRO A 16 28.07 12.10 9.61
N ASP A 17 26.83 12.61 9.80
CA ASP A 17 25.60 12.01 9.29
C ASP A 17 25.68 11.96 7.75
N GLN A 18 26.42 10.99 7.24
CA GLN A 18 26.49 10.77 5.80
C GLN A 18 25.29 9.92 5.39
N ALA A 19 24.46 10.50 4.53
CA ALA A 19 23.45 9.73 3.83
C ALA A 19 24.09 8.49 3.19
N ILE A 20 23.49 7.31 3.36
CA ILE A 20 23.98 6.06 2.79
C ILE A 20 23.91 6.20 1.26
N ASP A 21 25.06 6.36 0.62
CA ASP A 21 25.14 6.33 -0.84
C ASP A 21 25.44 4.88 -1.28
N MET A 22 24.42 4.20 -1.77
CA MET A 22 24.53 2.80 -2.20
C MET A 22 25.38 2.60 -3.46
N PHE A 23 25.73 3.68 -4.16
CA PHE A 23 26.64 3.63 -5.34
C PHE A 23 28.10 3.73 -4.96
N THR A 24 28.44 3.91 -3.69
CA THR A 24 29.80 3.78 -3.17
C THR A 24 30.00 2.43 -2.50
N GLU A 25 31.21 1.87 -2.58
CA GLU A 25 31.55 0.59 -1.92
C GLU A 25 31.23 0.63 -0.42
N ARG A 26 31.66 1.70 0.28
CA ARG A 26 31.41 1.90 1.72
C ARG A 26 29.91 1.99 2.03
N GLY A 27 29.15 2.73 1.24
CA GLY A 27 27.72 2.87 1.42
C GLY A 27 26.97 1.57 1.14
N PHE A 28 27.36 0.81 0.13
CA PHE A 28 26.78 -0.49 -0.16
C PHE A 28 27.05 -1.52 0.95
N VAL A 29 28.30 -1.56 1.47
CA VAL A 29 28.65 -2.44 2.62
C VAL A 29 27.80 -2.09 3.85
N LEU A 30 27.61 -0.82 4.16
CA LEU A 30 26.76 -0.37 5.27
C LEU A 30 25.30 -0.76 5.03
N ALA A 31 24.74 -0.48 3.86
CA ALA A 31 23.39 -0.86 3.49
C ALA A 31 23.17 -2.38 3.59
N ASN A 32 24.13 -3.18 3.14
CA ASN A 32 24.06 -4.63 3.23
C ASN A 32 24.08 -5.12 4.69
N ARG A 33 24.86 -4.52 5.56
CA ARG A 33 24.87 -4.83 7.01
C ARG A 33 23.51 -4.51 7.65
N ILE A 34 22.93 -3.35 7.32
CA ILE A 34 21.59 -2.95 7.78
C ILE A 34 20.53 -3.93 7.25
N ALA A 35 20.59 -4.28 5.96
CA ALA A 35 19.67 -5.22 5.33
C ALA A 35 19.69 -6.60 6.00
N ARG A 36 20.88 -7.10 6.36
CA ARG A 36 21.02 -8.37 7.11
C ARG A 36 20.42 -8.28 8.50
N ALA A 37 20.58 -7.15 9.20
CA ALA A 37 19.98 -6.93 10.51
C ALA A 37 18.44 -6.93 10.41
N TYR A 38 17.86 -6.25 9.42
CA TYR A 38 16.41 -6.31 9.19
C TYR A 38 15.94 -7.71 8.79
N ALA A 39 16.68 -8.41 7.93
CA ALA A 39 16.29 -9.75 7.49
C ALA A 39 16.29 -10.80 8.61
N SER A 40 17.01 -10.56 9.71
CA SER A 40 17.00 -11.41 10.91
C SER A 40 15.91 -11.02 11.93
N ALA A 41 15.19 -9.92 11.72
CA ALA A 41 14.21 -9.41 12.69
C ALA A 41 12.82 -9.99 12.47
N ASP A 42 12.16 -10.41 13.55
CA ASP A 42 10.77 -10.90 13.51
C ASP A 42 9.73 -9.78 13.27
N ALA A 43 10.11 -8.53 13.57
CA ALA A 43 9.25 -7.38 13.40
C ALA A 43 9.04 -6.92 11.96
N VAL A 44 9.73 -7.51 10.98
CA VAL A 44 9.55 -7.20 9.55
C VAL A 44 8.63 -8.21 8.86
N PRO A 45 7.90 -7.84 7.80
CA PRO A 45 7.05 -8.75 7.05
C PRO A 45 7.84 -9.91 6.43
N ALA A 46 7.16 -11.04 6.18
CA ALA A 46 7.77 -12.28 5.69
C ALA A 46 8.61 -12.11 4.41
N ALA A 47 8.23 -11.20 3.51
CA ALA A 47 8.99 -10.92 2.29
C ALA A 47 10.43 -10.41 2.54
N PHE A 48 10.68 -9.83 3.71
CA PHE A 48 11.96 -9.25 4.12
C PHE A 48 12.73 -10.14 5.11
N ARG A 49 12.14 -11.23 5.62
CA ARG A 49 12.79 -12.15 6.57
C ARG A 49 13.63 -13.19 5.86
N SER A 50 14.80 -13.48 6.40
CA SER A 50 15.69 -14.55 5.90
C SER A 50 15.07 -15.93 6.02
N HIS A 51 14.20 -16.16 7.00
CA HIS A 51 13.46 -17.42 7.19
C HIS A 51 11.98 -17.12 7.36
N VAL A 52 11.15 -17.91 6.74
CA VAL A 52 9.68 -17.81 6.80
C VAL A 52 9.07 -19.17 7.13
N LEU A 53 8.03 -19.15 7.97
CA LEU A 53 7.29 -20.34 8.32
C LEU A 53 6.30 -20.65 7.20
N LYS A 54 6.50 -21.77 6.49
CA LYS A 54 5.54 -22.30 5.53
C LYS A 54 4.66 -23.33 6.19
N LYS A 55 3.35 -23.11 6.14
CA LYS A 55 2.35 -24.09 6.57
C LYS A 55 2.26 -25.21 5.55
N SER A 56 2.42 -26.46 6.00
CA SER A 56 2.26 -27.67 5.21
C SER A 56 1.23 -28.60 5.85
N ARG A 57 0.71 -29.58 5.09
CA ARG A 57 -0.16 -30.64 5.63
C ARG A 57 0.57 -31.53 6.63
N ASP A 58 1.88 -31.68 6.48
CA ASP A 58 2.74 -32.52 7.30
C ASP A 58 3.41 -31.77 8.47
N GLY A 59 2.99 -30.52 8.71
CA GLY A 59 3.53 -29.64 9.75
C GLY A 59 4.15 -28.36 9.20
N ASP A 60 4.36 -27.39 10.08
CA ASP A 60 4.95 -26.10 9.72
C ASP A 60 6.47 -26.23 9.60
N VAL A 61 7.05 -25.74 8.51
CA VAL A 61 8.49 -25.84 8.21
C VAL A 61 9.08 -24.46 8.00
N TRP A 62 10.21 -24.18 8.65
CA TRP A 62 11.02 -22.99 8.37
C TRP A 62 11.77 -23.14 7.06
N VAL A 63 11.56 -22.21 6.14
CA VAL A 63 12.19 -22.20 4.82
C VAL A 63 12.97 -20.92 4.65
N GLU A 64 14.19 -21.03 4.12
CA GLU A 64 15.02 -19.89 3.77
C GLU A 64 14.39 -19.06 2.65
N ASN A 65 14.49 -17.73 2.79
CA ASN A 65 14.06 -16.78 1.77
C ASN A 65 15.31 -16.09 1.17
N PRO A 66 15.83 -16.57 0.04
CA PRO A 66 17.06 -16.05 -0.55
C PRO A 66 16.93 -14.60 -1.03
N SER A 67 15.70 -14.12 -1.24
CA SER A 67 15.43 -12.74 -1.69
C SER A 67 15.37 -11.74 -0.54
N ALA A 68 15.41 -12.16 0.72
CA ALA A 68 15.18 -11.30 1.89
C ALA A 68 16.13 -10.09 1.92
N ILE A 69 17.42 -10.32 1.77
CA ILE A 69 18.43 -9.25 1.83
C ILE A 69 18.24 -8.28 0.67
N GLY A 70 18.03 -8.80 -0.56
CA GLY A 70 17.72 -7.97 -1.72
C GLY A 70 16.48 -7.11 -1.53
N ASN A 71 15.39 -7.69 -1.02
CA ASN A 71 14.16 -6.94 -0.70
C ASN A 71 14.42 -5.85 0.35
N CYS A 72 15.25 -6.14 1.37
CA CYS A 72 15.64 -5.13 2.37
C CYS A 72 16.45 -4.00 1.75
N LEU A 73 17.39 -4.27 0.82
CA LEU A 73 18.14 -3.24 0.11
C LEU A 73 17.20 -2.34 -0.71
N VAL A 74 16.26 -2.92 -1.45
CA VAL A 74 15.25 -2.17 -2.19
C VAL A 74 14.40 -1.29 -1.25
N ALA A 75 14.03 -1.81 -0.07
CA ALA A 75 13.29 -1.03 0.92
C ALA A 75 14.13 0.13 1.49
N ILE A 76 15.43 -0.05 1.71
CA ILE A 76 16.36 1.00 2.16
C ILE A 76 16.44 2.12 1.11
N GLU A 77 16.65 1.75 -0.16
CA GLU A 77 16.71 2.72 -1.26
C GLU A 77 15.38 3.49 -1.40
N THR A 78 14.26 2.76 -1.39
CA THR A 78 12.94 3.36 -1.46
C THR A 78 12.68 4.32 -0.29
N ALA A 79 13.02 3.93 0.93
CA ALA A 79 12.88 4.76 2.13
C ALA A 79 13.63 6.08 1.98
N ARG A 80 14.85 6.02 1.47
CA ARG A 80 15.67 7.20 1.17
C ARG A 80 15.01 8.09 0.09
N ALA A 81 14.57 7.49 -1.01
CA ALA A 81 13.97 8.23 -2.14
C ALA A 81 12.68 8.96 -1.75
N VAL A 82 11.88 8.37 -0.85
CA VAL A 82 10.60 8.96 -0.41
C VAL A 82 10.70 9.73 0.91
N GLY A 83 11.88 9.80 1.53
CA GLY A 83 12.09 10.51 2.79
C GLY A 83 11.39 9.88 4.00
N MET A 84 11.28 8.54 4.04
CA MET A 84 10.58 7.81 5.09
C MET A 84 11.49 6.84 5.84
N SER A 85 11.05 6.34 7.00
CA SER A 85 11.80 5.30 7.70
C SER A 85 11.74 3.97 6.95
N ILE A 86 12.83 3.20 7.00
CA ILE A 86 12.92 1.87 6.39
C ILE A 86 11.81 0.95 6.90
N THR A 87 11.54 0.99 8.20
CA THR A 87 10.48 0.19 8.84
C THR A 87 9.11 0.56 8.31
N ALA A 88 8.80 1.87 8.12
CA ALA A 88 7.53 2.29 7.54
C ALA A 88 7.36 1.77 6.11
N VAL A 89 8.42 1.79 5.30
CA VAL A 89 8.42 1.20 3.96
C VAL A 89 8.14 -0.30 4.02
N MET A 90 8.90 -1.05 4.82
CA MET A 90 8.74 -2.51 4.93
C MET A 90 7.34 -2.92 5.39
N GLN A 91 6.76 -2.23 6.38
CA GLN A 91 5.44 -2.54 6.93
C GLN A 91 4.28 -2.23 5.97
N ASN A 92 4.50 -1.36 5.00
CA ASN A 92 3.45 -0.88 4.09
C ASN A 92 3.66 -1.27 2.63
N ALA A 93 4.82 -1.82 2.28
CA ALA A 93 5.13 -2.31 0.95
C ALA A 93 4.83 -3.81 0.85
N ASN A 94 4.13 -4.20 -0.20
CA ASN A 94 3.91 -5.58 -0.59
C ASN A 94 4.71 -5.88 -1.86
N VAL A 95 5.44 -6.98 -1.87
CA VAL A 95 6.09 -7.45 -3.10
C VAL A 95 5.07 -8.30 -3.87
N ILE A 96 4.55 -7.77 -4.96
CA ILE A 96 3.58 -8.44 -5.83
C ILE A 96 4.23 -8.59 -7.21
N GLU A 97 4.43 -9.83 -7.66
CA GLU A 97 5.05 -10.14 -8.96
C GLU A 97 6.37 -9.38 -9.20
N GLY A 98 7.21 -9.31 -8.18
CA GLY A 98 8.51 -8.62 -8.24
C GLY A 98 8.45 -7.09 -8.17
N ARG A 99 7.28 -6.50 -7.93
CA ARG A 99 7.10 -5.05 -7.80
C ARG A 99 6.67 -4.67 -6.39
N LEU A 100 7.21 -3.55 -5.89
CA LEU A 100 6.70 -2.96 -4.65
C LEU A 100 5.34 -2.30 -4.92
N SER A 101 4.34 -2.72 -4.16
CA SER A 101 3.00 -2.16 -4.15
C SER A 101 2.69 -1.61 -2.77
N TRP A 102 2.17 -0.40 -2.70
CA TRP A 102 1.88 0.28 -1.44
C TRP A 102 0.49 -0.06 -0.92
N SER A 103 0.34 -0.17 0.40
CA SER A 103 -0.98 -0.23 1.01
C SER A 103 -1.74 1.07 0.78
N ALA A 104 -3.07 0.99 0.60
CA ALA A 104 -3.89 2.19 0.41
C ALA A 104 -3.81 3.15 1.60
N GLN A 105 -3.76 2.62 2.82
CA GLN A 105 -3.61 3.41 4.04
C GLN A 105 -2.31 4.22 4.02
N PHE A 106 -1.22 3.58 3.57
CA PHE A 106 0.07 4.24 3.47
C PHE A 106 0.05 5.38 2.43
N VAL A 107 -0.53 5.14 1.25
CA VAL A 107 -0.67 6.17 0.21
C VAL A 107 -1.45 7.37 0.74
N ILE A 108 -2.59 7.13 1.40
CA ILE A 108 -3.41 8.18 2.01
C ILE A 108 -2.62 8.94 3.10
N ALA A 109 -1.92 8.21 3.98
CA ALA A 109 -1.11 8.81 5.03
C ALA A 109 0.05 9.65 4.45
N ALA A 110 0.73 9.17 3.41
CA ALA A 110 1.80 9.88 2.73
C ALA A 110 1.30 11.17 2.05
N ILE A 111 0.15 11.11 1.38
CA ILE A 111 -0.49 12.31 0.80
C ILE A 111 -0.77 13.34 1.88
N ASN A 112 -1.41 12.93 2.99
CA ASN A 112 -1.76 13.81 4.10
C ASN A 112 -0.53 14.40 4.81
N ALA A 113 0.54 13.63 4.92
CA ALA A 113 1.80 14.06 5.55
C ALA A 113 2.70 14.90 4.63
N SER A 114 2.45 14.92 3.33
CA SER A 114 3.30 15.58 2.34
C SER A 114 3.43 17.10 2.53
N GLY A 115 2.51 17.72 3.26
CA GLY A 115 2.42 19.17 3.42
C GLY A 115 2.01 19.94 2.15
N ARG A 116 1.79 19.24 1.03
CA ARG A 116 1.44 19.83 -0.28
C ARG A 116 -0.05 20.09 -0.41
N PHE A 117 -0.87 19.34 0.31
CA PHE A 117 -2.32 19.34 0.23
C PHE A 117 -2.96 19.50 1.60
N HIS A 118 -4.23 19.90 1.63
CA HIS A 118 -5.08 19.67 2.78
C HIS A 118 -5.35 18.18 2.96
N PRO A 119 -5.84 17.72 4.13
CA PRO A 119 -6.17 16.32 4.32
C PRO A 119 -7.12 15.80 3.24
N LEU A 120 -6.83 14.61 2.73
CA LEU A 120 -7.63 13.94 1.70
C LEU A 120 -9.05 13.71 2.22
N ARG A 121 -10.05 14.03 1.42
CA ARG A 121 -11.47 13.85 1.69
C ARG A 121 -12.06 12.83 0.71
N PHE A 122 -13.14 12.19 1.11
CA PHE A 122 -13.82 11.17 0.31
C PHE A 122 -15.29 11.53 0.16
N ASP A 123 -15.74 11.67 -1.08
CA ASP A 123 -17.13 11.93 -1.40
C ASP A 123 -17.75 10.64 -1.96
N ILE A 124 -18.72 10.07 -1.23
CA ILE A 124 -19.40 8.82 -1.61
C ILE A 124 -20.84 9.17 -1.98
N LYS A 125 -21.23 8.85 -3.21
CA LYS A 125 -22.58 9.07 -3.74
C LYS A 125 -23.23 7.75 -4.10
N LYS A 126 -24.48 7.58 -3.71
CA LYS A 126 -25.33 6.47 -4.12
C LYS A 126 -25.83 6.70 -5.54
N ARG A 127 -25.76 5.66 -6.37
CA ARG A 127 -26.28 5.65 -7.75
C ARG A 127 -27.52 4.77 -7.91
N GLY A 128 -27.84 3.94 -6.90
CA GLY A 128 -28.95 3.03 -6.91
C GLY A 128 -28.64 1.61 -7.39
N PRO A 129 -29.64 0.73 -7.48
CA PRO A 129 -29.46 -0.66 -7.81
C PRO A 129 -29.11 -0.85 -9.28
N ILE A 130 -28.10 -1.70 -9.54
CA ILE A 130 -27.67 -2.10 -10.89
C ILE A 130 -27.39 -3.60 -10.95
N VAL A 131 -27.33 -4.14 -12.17
CA VAL A 131 -26.80 -5.46 -12.45
C VAL A 131 -25.39 -5.27 -13.05
N ALA A 132 -24.41 -5.92 -12.45
CA ALA A 132 -23.04 -5.91 -12.95
C ALA A 132 -22.55 -7.35 -13.15
N LYS A 133 -21.54 -7.55 -14.01
CA LYS A 133 -21.02 -8.86 -14.36
C LYS A 133 -19.53 -8.93 -14.07
N TYR A 134 -19.06 -10.09 -13.63
CA TYR A 134 -17.65 -10.41 -13.56
C TYR A 134 -17.38 -11.83 -14.06
N ARG A 135 -16.13 -12.08 -14.44
CA ARG A 135 -15.68 -13.41 -14.88
C ARG A 135 -15.11 -14.16 -13.69
N GLU A 136 -15.78 -15.22 -13.29
CA GLU A 136 -15.32 -16.12 -12.24
C GLU A 136 -14.44 -17.20 -12.82
N LYS A 137 -13.28 -17.40 -12.18
CA LYS A 137 -12.35 -18.47 -12.55
C LYS A 137 -12.86 -19.79 -12.03
N GLN A 138 -13.09 -20.73 -12.93
CA GLN A 138 -13.51 -22.09 -12.66
C GLN A 138 -12.30 -23.04 -12.58
N GLY A 139 -12.54 -24.34 -12.60
CA GLY A 139 -11.49 -25.36 -12.56
C GLY A 139 -10.51 -25.30 -13.74
N TRP A 140 -9.38 -25.98 -13.58
CA TRP A 140 -8.40 -26.16 -14.65
C TRP A 140 -8.93 -27.12 -15.72
N ASN A 141 -9.02 -26.67 -16.96
CA ASN A 141 -9.41 -27.47 -18.10
C ASN A 141 -8.17 -28.04 -18.79
N LYS A 142 -7.92 -29.33 -18.61
CA LYS A 142 -6.76 -30.03 -19.20
C LYS A 142 -6.76 -30.00 -20.72
N ALA A 143 -7.94 -30.04 -21.35
CA ALA A 143 -8.06 -30.06 -22.82
C ALA A 143 -7.67 -28.72 -23.45
N LYS A 144 -7.92 -27.62 -22.75
CA LYS A 144 -7.57 -26.26 -23.20
C LYS A 144 -6.21 -25.79 -22.71
N GLY A 145 -5.59 -26.51 -21.76
CA GLY A 145 -4.36 -26.06 -21.11
C GLY A 145 -4.51 -24.77 -20.30
N GLY A 146 -5.71 -24.48 -19.76
CA GLY A 146 -6.01 -23.24 -19.07
C GLY A 146 -7.22 -23.37 -18.13
N PHE A 147 -7.57 -22.27 -17.46
CA PHE A 147 -8.77 -22.22 -16.63
C PHE A 147 -10.01 -21.91 -17.46
N ASP A 148 -11.11 -22.56 -17.14
CA ASP A 148 -12.42 -22.13 -17.62
C ASP A 148 -12.90 -20.91 -16.81
N PHE A 149 -13.71 -20.07 -17.46
CA PHE A 149 -14.30 -18.88 -16.84
C PHE A 149 -15.81 -18.89 -17.08
N GLN A 150 -16.55 -18.43 -16.06
CA GLN A 150 -17.99 -18.26 -16.12
C GLN A 150 -18.34 -16.81 -15.87
N ASP A 151 -19.25 -16.25 -16.65
CA ASP A 151 -19.80 -14.92 -16.39
C ASP A 151 -20.86 -15.02 -15.30
N VAL A 152 -20.67 -14.26 -14.22
CA VAL A 152 -21.56 -14.19 -13.06
C VAL A 152 -22.19 -12.82 -13.01
N GLU A 153 -23.51 -12.78 -12.96
CA GLU A 153 -24.28 -11.55 -12.77
C GLU A 153 -24.59 -11.35 -11.28
N VAL A 154 -24.40 -10.12 -10.80
CA VAL A 154 -24.73 -9.73 -9.42
C VAL A 154 -25.57 -8.46 -9.41
N LYS A 155 -26.56 -8.43 -8.55
CA LYS A 155 -27.34 -7.23 -8.24
C LYS A 155 -26.67 -6.52 -7.06
N ILE A 156 -26.33 -5.27 -7.23
CA ILE A 156 -25.66 -4.46 -6.21
C ILE A 156 -26.28 -3.07 -6.15
N ASP A 157 -26.21 -2.43 -4.99
CA ASP A 157 -26.43 -0.99 -4.88
C ASP A 157 -25.14 -0.29 -5.24
N ASP A 158 -25.09 0.38 -6.40
CA ASP A 158 -23.91 1.08 -6.86
C ASP A 158 -23.69 2.35 -6.05
N GLU A 159 -22.49 2.47 -5.54
CA GLU A 159 -21.98 3.66 -4.87
C GLU A 159 -20.68 4.04 -5.56
N VAL A 160 -20.43 5.33 -5.70
CA VAL A 160 -19.18 5.86 -6.28
C VAL A 160 -18.48 6.73 -5.27
N CYS A 161 -17.17 6.54 -5.15
CA CYS A 161 -16.30 7.33 -4.30
C CYS A 161 -15.29 8.10 -5.15
N VAL A 162 -15.08 9.37 -4.82
CA VAL A 162 -14.00 10.21 -5.34
C VAL A 162 -13.19 10.71 -4.15
N ALA A 163 -11.88 10.49 -4.18
CA ALA A 163 -10.96 11.12 -3.25
C ALA A 163 -10.60 12.51 -3.77
N TRP A 164 -10.64 13.53 -2.92
CA TRP A 164 -10.38 14.90 -3.33
C TRP A 164 -9.71 15.72 -2.22
N THR A 165 -9.04 16.77 -2.61
CA THR A 165 -8.43 17.74 -1.69
C THR A 165 -8.21 19.08 -2.37
N LEU A 166 -7.65 20.03 -1.63
CA LEU A 166 -7.20 21.35 -2.12
C LEU A 166 -5.70 21.50 -1.91
N PRO A 167 -5.00 22.29 -2.73
CA PRO A 167 -3.62 22.70 -2.45
C PRO A 167 -3.51 23.32 -1.06
N LYS A 168 -2.40 23.12 -0.36
CA LYS A 168 -2.22 23.58 1.03
C LYS A 168 -2.41 25.08 1.22
N GLY A 169 -2.09 25.89 0.21
CA GLY A 169 -2.26 27.35 0.23
C GLY A 169 -3.68 27.83 -0.08
N ALA A 170 -4.58 26.95 -0.53
CA ALA A 170 -5.95 27.33 -0.83
C ALA A 170 -6.78 27.45 0.47
N PRO A 171 -7.59 28.52 0.64
CA PRO A 171 -8.47 28.65 1.80
C PRO A 171 -9.57 27.59 1.71
N ILE A 172 -9.91 26.98 2.85
CA ILE A 172 -11.09 26.10 2.97
C ILE A 172 -12.17 26.90 3.68
N PRO A 173 -13.25 27.30 2.98
CA PRO A 173 -14.40 27.91 3.64
C PRO A 173 -15.04 26.93 4.65
N PRO A 174 -15.57 27.42 5.78
CA PRO A 174 -16.04 26.57 6.87
C PRO A 174 -17.22 25.64 6.51
N ASN A 175 -17.95 25.94 5.43
CA ASN A 175 -19.16 25.21 5.04
C ASN A 175 -18.93 24.27 3.83
N ILE A 176 -17.70 23.96 3.47
CA ILE A 176 -17.37 23.06 2.37
C ILE A 176 -17.07 21.66 2.91
N TYR A 177 -18.02 20.74 2.74
CA TYR A 177 -17.91 19.35 3.20
C TYR A 177 -17.87 18.34 2.06
N THR A 178 -18.46 18.66 0.90
CA THR A 178 -18.58 17.77 -0.25
C THR A 178 -17.80 18.29 -1.46
N LEU A 179 -17.50 17.38 -2.38
CA LEU A 179 -16.83 17.72 -3.64
C LEU A 179 -17.68 18.69 -4.48
N ASP A 180 -19.01 18.49 -4.51
CA ASP A 180 -19.89 19.36 -5.27
C ASP A 180 -19.93 20.78 -4.73
N GLN A 181 -19.95 20.93 -3.39
CA GLN A 181 -19.84 22.26 -2.77
C GLN A 181 -18.53 22.94 -3.11
N ALA A 182 -17.41 22.21 -3.10
CA ALA A 182 -16.10 22.74 -3.46
C ALA A 182 -16.07 23.20 -4.91
N ARG A 183 -16.64 22.42 -5.82
CA ARG A 183 -16.75 22.77 -7.25
C ARG A 183 -17.68 23.97 -7.48
N ALA A 184 -18.83 24.01 -6.82
CA ALA A 184 -19.77 25.14 -6.90
C ALA A 184 -19.15 26.45 -6.37
N ALA A 185 -18.26 26.36 -5.40
CA ALA A 185 -17.50 27.49 -4.87
C ALA A 185 -16.25 27.85 -5.71
N ASN A 186 -16.04 27.22 -6.87
CA ASN A 186 -14.88 27.40 -7.76
C ASN A 186 -13.53 27.24 -7.03
N LEU A 187 -13.45 26.32 -6.06
CA LEU A 187 -12.19 26.03 -5.38
C LEU A 187 -11.27 25.21 -6.30
N PRO A 188 -9.95 25.32 -6.14
CA PRO A 188 -8.96 24.59 -6.92
C PRO A 188 -8.89 23.12 -6.50
N VAL A 189 -9.93 22.35 -6.80
CA VAL A 189 -10.06 20.95 -6.40
C VAL A 189 -9.08 20.08 -7.19
N ILE A 190 -8.40 19.19 -6.47
CA ILE A 190 -7.63 18.08 -7.03
C ILE A 190 -8.35 16.80 -6.64
N GLU A 191 -8.66 15.93 -7.61
CA GLU A 191 -9.48 14.76 -7.39
C GLU A 191 -8.94 13.51 -8.09
N SER A 192 -9.32 12.35 -7.56
CA SER A 192 -9.02 11.05 -8.15
C SER A 192 -9.99 10.71 -9.28
N ALA A 193 -9.64 9.72 -10.10
CA ALA A 193 -10.63 9.01 -10.88
C ALA A 193 -11.71 8.40 -9.95
N PRO A 194 -12.99 8.35 -10.39
CA PRO A 194 -14.07 7.77 -9.60
C PRO A 194 -13.91 6.25 -9.47
N VAL A 195 -14.18 5.73 -8.28
CA VAL A 195 -14.22 4.30 -7.98
C VAL A 195 -15.62 3.91 -7.59
N SER A 196 -16.21 2.93 -8.26
CA SER A 196 -17.58 2.49 -7.98
C SER A 196 -17.65 1.02 -7.57
N MET A 197 -18.79 0.62 -7.00
CA MET A 197 -19.08 -0.78 -6.76
C MET A 197 -19.18 -1.56 -8.07
N LYS A 198 -19.71 -0.92 -9.14
CA LYS A 198 -19.70 -1.49 -10.48
C LYS A 198 -18.27 -1.83 -10.92
N LEU A 199 -17.33 -0.88 -10.78
CA LEU A 199 -15.92 -1.11 -11.10
C LEU A 199 -15.34 -2.26 -10.28
N ALA A 200 -15.68 -2.36 -8.99
CA ALA A 200 -15.19 -3.45 -8.13
C ALA A 200 -15.68 -4.84 -8.59
N VAL A 201 -16.89 -4.91 -9.17
CA VAL A 201 -17.42 -6.14 -9.79
C VAL A 201 -16.67 -6.44 -11.09
N GLU A 202 -16.59 -5.50 -12.00
CA GLU A 202 -15.96 -5.64 -13.33
C GLU A 202 -14.48 -6.03 -13.24
N GLU A 203 -13.75 -5.48 -12.26
CA GLU A 203 -12.34 -5.81 -11.97
C GLU A 203 -12.18 -7.12 -11.16
N GLY A 204 -13.27 -7.82 -10.85
CA GLY A 204 -13.25 -9.08 -10.11
C GLY A 204 -12.86 -8.94 -8.63
N TRP A 205 -12.77 -7.71 -8.07
CA TRP A 205 -12.47 -7.53 -6.65
C TRP A 205 -13.63 -7.98 -5.77
N TYR A 206 -14.85 -7.77 -6.25
CA TYR A 206 -16.08 -8.15 -5.58
C TYR A 206 -16.20 -9.68 -5.46
N GLY A 207 -15.92 -10.42 -6.53
CA GLY A 207 -16.12 -11.87 -6.60
C GLY A 207 -15.07 -12.72 -5.87
N LYS A 208 -14.01 -12.13 -5.30
CA LYS A 208 -12.98 -12.89 -4.58
C LYS A 208 -13.54 -13.50 -3.29
N SER A 209 -13.12 -14.73 -2.98
CA SER A 209 -13.45 -15.38 -1.70
C SER A 209 -13.03 -14.48 -0.53
N GLY A 210 -13.95 -14.25 0.42
CA GLY A 210 -13.70 -13.36 1.57
C GLY A 210 -13.60 -11.88 1.23
N SER A 211 -14.12 -11.47 0.08
CA SER A 211 -14.07 -10.07 -0.39
C SER A 211 -14.79 -9.13 0.57
N LYS A 212 -14.09 -8.10 1.02
CA LYS A 212 -14.65 -7.04 1.86
C LYS A 212 -15.61 -6.11 1.11
N TRP A 213 -15.61 -6.17 -0.21
CA TRP A 213 -16.56 -5.45 -1.07
C TRP A 213 -18.00 -5.94 -0.94
N GLN A 214 -18.19 -7.18 -0.43
CA GLN A 214 -19.50 -7.78 -0.17
C GLN A 214 -20.00 -7.56 1.26
N THR A 215 -19.26 -6.83 2.08
CA THR A 215 -19.57 -6.61 3.50
C THR A 215 -19.87 -5.13 3.77
N GLU A 216 -20.22 -4.80 5.00
CA GLU A 216 -20.35 -3.40 5.46
C GLU A 216 -19.05 -2.59 5.29
N MET A 217 -17.91 -3.27 5.07
CA MET A 217 -16.63 -2.62 4.79
C MET A 217 -16.55 -2.01 3.38
N LYS A 218 -17.57 -2.16 2.52
CA LYS A 218 -17.56 -1.66 1.14
C LYS A 218 -17.19 -0.17 1.03
N ALA A 219 -17.74 0.68 1.93
CA ALA A 219 -17.44 2.11 1.94
C ALA A 219 -15.95 2.39 2.18
N LEU A 220 -15.32 1.65 3.10
CA LEU A 220 -13.88 1.74 3.36
C LEU A 220 -13.07 1.25 2.16
N MET A 221 -13.51 0.19 1.49
CA MET A 221 -12.84 -0.31 0.28
C MET A 221 -12.89 0.72 -0.86
N LEU A 222 -14.03 1.39 -1.04
CA LEU A 222 -14.18 2.49 -1.99
C LEU A 222 -13.19 3.63 -1.66
N GLN A 223 -13.09 4.06 -0.39
CA GLN A 223 -12.16 5.10 0.05
C GLN A 223 -10.71 4.70 -0.20
N TYR A 224 -10.32 3.49 0.19
CA TYR A 224 -8.95 2.99 -0.01
C TYR A 224 -8.56 2.95 -1.48
N ARG A 225 -9.46 2.50 -2.34
CA ARG A 225 -9.18 2.43 -3.77
C ARG A 225 -9.14 3.84 -4.40
N ALA A 226 -10.07 4.73 -4.02
CA ALA A 226 -10.06 6.12 -4.46
C ALA A 226 -8.79 6.86 -4.00
N GLY A 227 -8.36 6.68 -2.74
CA GLY A 227 -7.10 7.22 -2.24
C GLY A 227 -5.88 6.69 -2.98
N SER A 228 -5.87 5.39 -3.33
CA SER A 228 -4.80 4.82 -4.16
C SER A 228 -4.78 5.38 -5.58
N PHE A 229 -5.94 5.70 -6.15
CA PHE A 229 -6.04 6.32 -7.48
C PHE A 229 -5.63 7.79 -7.45
N PHE A 230 -5.86 8.48 -6.33
CA PHE A 230 -5.38 9.84 -6.13
C PHE A 230 -3.85 9.93 -6.11
N GLY A 231 -3.17 8.93 -5.56
CA GLY A 231 -1.71 8.87 -5.45
C GLY A 231 -0.97 8.41 -6.71
N ARG A 232 -1.68 8.17 -7.82
CA ARG A 232 -1.11 7.78 -9.12
C ARG A 232 -1.05 8.98 -10.05
#